data_bfeb79ab2205bade603406fd1fa402c2
#
_entry.id   bfeb79ab2205bade603406fd1fa402c2
#
_cell.length_a   1.000
_cell.length_b   1.000
_cell.length_c   1.000
_cell.angle_alpha   90.00
_cell.angle_beta   90.00
_cell.angle_gamma   90.00
#
_symmetry.space_group_name_H-M   'P 1'
#
loop_
_entity.id
_entity.type
_entity.pdbx_description
1 polymer ?
#
loop_
_entity_poly.entity_id
_entity_poly.type
_entity_poly.pdbx_seq_one_letter_code
_entity_poly.pdbx_strand_id
1 'polypeptide(L)'
;MGQNETRHASVRNGQNGANGTKDSVEKRAPGRPRSEESRQSILRSTLKILKQVGGLAELSIEAIADDAGVGKTTVYRWWPTKAALVIDAFSASADEELRFPDTGDVCSDMSLQMRRLIRIFRSDRGKIVAALLAGGQSDAELIEAFRERFLFPRRRQAYRTLQRGIDRGELPKDSDLDLILDSLYGPIYMRFLIRHAKLDESFADEICGVVLKNNRGAGSGTLKKRLVPAE
;
A
#
# COMPACT_ATOMS: atom_id res chain seq x y z
N MET A 1 -36.04 81.41 -9.35
CA MET A 1 -36.61 81.32 -10.73
C MET A 1 -36.67 79.84 -10.99
N GLY A 2 -37.74 79.32 -10.91
CA GLY A 2 -39.05 79.18 -11.51
C GLY A 2 -39.21 77.68 -11.71
N GLN A 3 -40.07 77.01 -10.94
CA GLN A 3 -41.48 76.74 -11.25
C GLN A 3 -41.59 75.86 -12.52
N ASN A 4 -42.31 74.82 -12.64
CA ASN A 4 -43.62 74.42 -12.10
C ASN A 4 -43.85 72.97 -12.55
N GLU A 5 -44.44 72.16 -11.73
CA GLU A 5 -45.85 71.68 -11.85
C GLU A 5 -46.13 70.81 -13.08
N THR A 6 -46.86 69.82 -13.08
CA THR A 6 -47.93 69.20 -12.31
C THR A 6 -48.51 68.03 -13.09
N ARG A 7 -48.98 67.01 -12.35
CA ARG A 7 -50.28 66.33 -12.52
C ARG A 7 -50.41 65.04 -13.37
N HIS A 8 -50.86 64.10 -12.65
CA HIS A 8 -52.07 63.24 -12.80
C HIS A 8 -52.07 62.24 -13.95
N ALA A 9 -52.53 61.13 -13.86
CA ALA A 9 -53.41 60.32 -13.03
C ALA A 9 -53.34 58.85 -13.54
N SER A 10 -53.37 57.92 -12.64
CA SER A 10 -54.47 56.98 -12.43
C SER A 10 -54.71 55.87 -13.44
N VAL A 11 -54.69 54.69 -12.88
CA VAL A 11 -55.72 53.63 -13.00
C VAL A 11 -55.35 52.33 -13.77
N ARG A 12 -55.32 51.28 -12.99
CA ARG A 12 -55.86 49.91 -13.14
C ARG A 12 -55.12 48.83 -13.88
N ASN A 13 -54.84 47.85 -13.04
CA ASN A 13 -55.30 46.46 -13.18
C ASN A 13 -54.68 45.58 -14.28
N GLY A 14 -54.05 44.56 -13.88
CA GLY A 14 -53.80 43.35 -14.65
C GLY A 14 -52.97 42.37 -13.87
N GLN A 15 -53.65 41.56 -13.04
CA GLN A 15 -53.09 40.30 -12.52
C GLN A 15 -52.67 39.43 -13.71
N ASN A 16 -51.47 38.85 -13.69
CA ASN A 16 -51.35 37.44 -13.98
C ASN A 16 -49.98 36.94 -13.53
N GLY A 17 -50.06 35.88 -12.77
CA GLY A 17 -48.95 35.14 -12.22
C GLY A 17 -48.16 34.40 -13.29
N ALA A 18 -46.90 34.32 -13.07
CA ALA A 18 -46.09 33.21 -13.55
C ALA A 18 -45.06 32.86 -12.48
N ASN A 19 -45.34 31.74 -11.89
CA ASN A 19 -44.56 30.98 -10.94
C ASN A 19 -43.24 30.59 -11.64
N GLY A 20 -42.18 31.28 -11.37
CA GLY A 20 -40.83 30.97 -11.82
C GLY A 20 -40.11 30.21 -10.70
N THR A 21 -40.35 28.93 -10.63
CA THR A 21 -39.57 28.01 -9.84
C THR A 21 -38.10 28.14 -10.26
N LYS A 22 -37.31 28.83 -9.46
CA LYS A 22 -35.84 28.75 -9.57
C LYS A 22 -35.43 27.36 -9.15
N ASP A 23 -35.23 26.48 -10.12
CA ASP A 23 -34.45 25.27 -9.96
C ASP A 23 -33.04 25.70 -9.49
N SER A 24 -32.84 25.62 -8.20
CA SER A 24 -31.52 25.61 -7.60
C SER A 24 -30.85 24.30 -8.02
N VAL A 25 -30.10 24.37 -9.14
CA VAL A 25 -29.16 23.32 -9.49
C VAL A 25 -28.12 23.27 -8.38
N GLU A 26 -28.35 22.37 -7.44
CA GLU A 26 -27.32 21.97 -6.46
C GLU A 26 -26.04 21.61 -7.23
N LYS A 27 -25.06 22.49 -7.18
CA LYS A 27 -23.69 22.19 -7.62
C LYS A 27 -23.20 21.03 -6.77
N ARG A 28 -23.29 19.80 -7.32
CA ARG A 28 -22.67 18.61 -6.76
C ARG A 28 -21.20 18.90 -6.54
N ALA A 29 -20.77 18.79 -5.29
CA ALA A 29 -19.38 18.93 -4.89
C ALA A 29 -18.48 17.96 -5.69
N PRO A 30 -17.28 18.38 -6.11
CA PRO A 30 -16.45 17.57 -6.99
C PRO A 30 -15.91 16.33 -6.27
N GLY A 31 -16.35 15.16 -6.70
CA GLY A 31 -15.56 13.98 -7.04
C GLY A 31 -14.81 13.20 -5.98
N ARG A 32 -14.97 13.32 -4.67
CA ARG A 32 -14.20 12.52 -3.71
C ARG A 32 -14.71 11.08 -3.52
N PRO A 33 -16.02 10.76 -3.38
CA PRO A 33 -16.47 9.39 -3.15
C PRO A 33 -16.31 8.45 -4.36
N ARG A 34 -16.73 8.88 -5.55
CA ARG A 34 -16.66 8.08 -6.79
C ARG A 34 -15.24 7.72 -7.23
N SER A 35 -14.28 8.57 -6.95
CA SER A 35 -12.88 8.36 -7.30
C SER A 35 -12.25 7.23 -6.49
N GLU A 36 -12.51 7.17 -5.18
CA GLU A 36 -11.96 6.10 -4.32
C GLU A 36 -12.69 4.77 -4.53
N GLU A 37 -14.00 4.78 -4.74
CA GLU A 37 -14.76 3.57 -5.10
C GLU A 37 -14.26 2.96 -6.41
N SER A 38 -14.00 3.78 -7.43
CA SER A 38 -13.43 3.33 -8.70
C SER A 38 -12.04 2.74 -8.50
N ARG A 39 -11.20 3.39 -7.69
CA ARG A 39 -9.86 2.90 -7.35
C ARG A 39 -9.93 1.51 -6.69
N GLN A 40 -10.79 1.35 -5.69
CA GLN A 40 -10.97 0.08 -5.01
C GLN A 40 -11.54 -1.01 -5.92
N SER A 41 -12.47 -0.64 -6.83
CA SER A 41 -12.99 -1.58 -7.84
C SER A 41 -11.87 -2.08 -8.75
N ILE A 42 -11.03 -1.18 -9.28
CA ILE A 42 -9.88 -1.55 -10.14
C ILE A 42 -8.92 -2.50 -9.40
N LEU A 43 -8.57 -2.22 -8.14
CA LEU A 43 -7.67 -3.08 -7.35
C LEU A 43 -8.26 -4.49 -7.16
N ARG A 44 -9.56 -4.60 -6.84
CA ARG A 44 -10.24 -5.89 -6.70
C ARG A 44 -10.29 -6.67 -8.02
N SER A 45 -10.67 -6.00 -9.11
CA SER A 45 -10.71 -6.61 -10.46
C SER A 45 -9.32 -7.09 -10.89
N THR A 46 -8.28 -6.33 -10.59
CA THR A 46 -6.89 -6.71 -10.87
C THR A 46 -6.54 -8.05 -10.20
N LEU A 47 -6.81 -8.20 -8.92
CA LEU A 47 -6.52 -9.45 -8.20
C LEU A 47 -7.37 -10.62 -8.67
N LYS A 48 -8.64 -10.37 -9.00
CA LYS A 48 -9.55 -11.39 -9.54
C LYS A 48 -9.03 -11.93 -10.86
N ILE A 49 -8.72 -11.05 -11.82
CA ILE A 49 -8.25 -11.44 -13.15
C ILE A 49 -6.86 -12.06 -13.06
N LEU A 50 -5.94 -11.51 -12.25
CA LEU A 50 -4.60 -12.06 -12.08
C LEU A 50 -4.62 -13.52 -11.58
N LYS A 51 -5.57 -13.87 -10.71
CA LYS A 51 -5.78 -15.27 -10.27
C LYS A 51 -6.25 -16.17 -11.41
N GLN A 52 -7.02 -15.64 -12.34
CA GLN A 52 -7.56 -16.41 -13.48
C GLN A 52 -6.51 -16.69 -14.55
N VAL A 53 -5.71 -15.67 -14.89
CA VAL A 53 -4.70 -15.77 -15.95
C VAL A 53 -3.36 -16.37 -15.49
N GLY A 54 -3.09 -16.38 -14.20
CA GLY A 54 -1.93 -17.04 -13.63
C GLY A 54 -0.61 -16.27 -13.70
N GLY A 55 -0.56 -15.12 -14.39
CA GLY A 55 0.69 -14.37 -14.55
C GLY A 55 0.52 -12.90 -14.91
N LEU A 56 1.60 -12.13 -14.72
CA LEU A 56 1.63 -10.70 -15.04
C LEU A 56 1.61 -10.44 -16.56
N ALA A 57 2.21 -11.35 -17.33
CA ALA A 57 2.30 -11.21 -18.79
C ALA A 57 0.92 -11.25 -19.44
N GLU A 58 0.07 -12.16 -19.01
CA GLU A 58 -1.27 -12.42 -19.54
C GLU A 58 -2.32 -11.43 -19.04
N LEU A 59 -1.96 -10.59 -18.06
CA LEU A 59 -2.88 -9.62 -17.48
C LEU A 59 -3.19 -8.49 -18.48
N SER A 60 -4.48 -8.29 -18.79
CA SER A 60 -4.97 -7.23 -19.67
C SER A 60 -5.57 -6.07 -18.88
N ILE A 61 -5.11 -4.86 -19.18
CA ILE A 61 -5.70 -3.62 -18.62
C ILE A 61 -7.13 -3.42 -19.09
N GLU A 62 -7.44 -3.86 -20.33
CA GLU A 62 -8.79 -3.85 -20.87
C GLU A 62 -9.74 -4.69 -20.03
N ALA A 63 -9.37 -5.93 -19.77
CA ALA A 63 -10.20 -6.85 -18.98
C ALA A 63 -10.39 -6.32 -17.55
N ILE A 64 -9.36 -5.69 -16.95
CA ILE A 64 -9.47 -5.05 -15.64
C ILE A 64 -10.45 -3.88 -15.68
N ALA A 65 -10.35 -3.01 -16.68
CA ALA A 65 -11.20 -1.83 -16.83
C ALA A 65 -12.66 -2.24 -17.03
N ASP A 66 -12.92 -3.23 -17.86
CA ASP A 66 -14.25 -3.78 -18.14
C ASP A 66 -14.87 -4.41 -16.87
N ASP A 67 -14.13 -5.26 -16.16
CA ASP A 67 -14.60 -5.89 -14.91
C ASP A 67 -14.83 -4.86 -13.78
N ALA A 68 -14.03 -3.79 -13.75
CA ALA A 68 -14.18 -2.70 -12.78
C ALA A 68 -15.25 -1.67 -13.14
N GLY A 69 -15.83 -1.74 -14.36
CA GLY A 69 -16.82 -0.78 -14.84
C GLY A 69 -16.25 0.63 -15.09
N VAL A 70 -15.00 0.74 -15.54
CA VAL A 70 -14.31 2.02 -15.81
C VAL A 70 -13.65 2.03 -17.18
N GLY A 71 -13.34 3.22 -17.70
CA GLY A 71 -12.53 3.35 -18.91
C GLY A 71 -11.03 3.11 -18.62
N LYS A 72 -10.28 2.58 -19.62
CA LYS A 72 -8.81 2.41 -19.55
C LYS A 72 -8.07 3.67 -19.10
N THR A 73 -8.49 4.84 -19.60
CA THR A 73 -7.92 6.15 -19.23
C THR A 73 -8.00 6.39 -17.72
N THR A 74 -9.07 5.90 -17.06
CA THR A 74 -9.21 5.97 -15.61
C THR A 74 -8.18 5.10 -14.91
N VAL A 75 -7.90 3.90 -15.43
CA VAL A 75 -6.86 3.02 -14.88
C VAL A 75 -5.49 3.67 -15.01
N TYR A 76 -5.11 4.13 -16.21
CA TYR A 76 -3.80 4.75 -16.47
C TYR A 76 -3.57 6.07 -15.71
N ARG A 77 -4.64 6.80 -15.36
CA ARG A 77 -4.53 7.98 -14.52
C ARG A 77 -4.03 7.67 -13.12
N TRP A 78 -4.36 6.51 -12.57
CA TRP A 78 -3.92 6.06 -11.25
C TRP A 78 -2.61 5.28 -11.31
N TRP A 79 -2.44 4.45 -12.31
CA TRP A 79 -1.30 3.55 -12.45
C TRP A 79 -0.72 3.65 -13.86
N PRO A 80 0.42 4.33 -14.02
CA PRO A 80 1.06 4.48 -15.32
C PRO A 80 1.49 3.14 -15.94
N THR A 81 1.78 2.14 -15.10
CA THR A 81 2.23 0.81 -15.53
C THR A 81 1.36 -0.31 -14.95
N LYS A 82 1.28 -1.42 -15.67
CA LYS A 82 0.64 -2.67 -15.21
C LYS A 82 1.28 -3.17 -13.90
N ALA A 83 2.59 -3.07 -13.79
CA ALA A 83 3.35 -3.46 -12.59
C ALA A 83 2.91 -2.66 -11.37
N ALA A 84 2.83 -1.32 -11.48
CA ALA A 84 2.37 -0.46 -10.40
C ALA A 84 0.95 -0.82 -9.92
N LEU A 85 0.04 -1.11 -10.85
CA LEU A 85 -1.32 -1.53 -10.53
C LEU A 85 -1.34 -2.86 -9.76
N VAL A 86 -0.58 -3.86 -10.22
CA VAL A 86 -0.54 -5.18 -9.57
C VAL A 86 0.08 -5.10 -8.17
N ILE A 87 1.15 -4.32 -8.01
CA ILE A 87 1.80 -4.12 -6.72
C ILE A 87 0.85 -3.43 -5.74
N ASP A 88 0.14 -2.38 -6.16
CA ASP A 88 -0.83 -1.69 -5.32
C ASP A 88 -2.04 -2.58 -4.99
N ALA A 89 -2.53 -3.38 -5.95
CA ALA A 89 -3.62 -4.33 -5.73
C ALA A 89 -3.21 -5.40 -4.70
N PHE A 90 -2.01 -5.97 -4.84
CA PHE A 90 -1.46 -6.90 -3.87
C PHE A 90 -1.30 -6.23 -2.50
N SER A 91 -0.67 -5.05 -2.44
CA SER A 91 -0.42 -4.31 -1.19
C SER A 91 -1.72 -4.03 -0.44
N ALA A 92 -2.75 -3.53 -1.13
CA ALA A 92 -4.06 -3.26 -0.55
C ALA A 92 -4.73 -4.52 0.01
N SER A 93 -4.58 -5.67 -0.67
CA SER A 93 -5.13 -6.95 -0.20
C SER A 93 -4.42 -7.54 1.01
N ALA A 94 -3.19 -7.13 1.26
CA ALA A 94 -2.35 -7.65 2.33
C ALA A 94 -2.17 -6.66 3.50
N ASP A 95 -2.64 -5.42 3.36
CA ASP A 95 -2.31 -4.31 4.26
C ASP A 95 -2.74 -4.59 5.70
N GLU A 96 -3.98 -5.00 5.90
CA GLU A 96 -4.51 -5.33 7.24
C GLU A 96 -3.76 -6.52 7.85
N GLU A 97 -3.55 -7.58 7.07
CA GLU A 97 -2.90 -8.80 7.53
C GLU A 97 -1.42 -8.58 7.86
N LEU A 98 -0.73 -7.71 7.12
CA LEU A 98 0.70 -7.41 7.33
C LEU A 98 0.97 -6.28 8.31
N ARG A 99 -0.06 -5.75 8.98
CA ARG A 99 0.10 -4.72 10.01
C ARG A 99 0.99 -5.23 11.15
N PHE A 100 1.92 -4.38 11.58
CA PHE A 100 2.77 -4.69 12.73
C PHE A 100 1.97 -4.56 14.02
N PRO A 101 1.98 -5.56 14.90
CA PRO A 101 1.36 -5.46 16.22
C PRO A 101 2.20 -4.57 17.15
N ASP A 102 1.66 -4.27 18.31
CA ASP A 102 2.34 -3.63 19.42
C ASP A 102 1.94 -4.35 20.72
N THR A 103 2.63 -5.47 20.98
CA THR A 103 2.35 -6.36 22.12
C THR A 103 3.13 -5.97 23.37
N GLY A 104 4.06 -5.01 23.25
CA GLY A 104 4.99 -4.66 24.32
C GLY A 104 6.28 -5.47 24.32
N ASP A 105 6.47 -6.40 23.38
CA ASP A 105 7.70 -7.19 23.20
C ASP A 105 8.10 -7.23 21.72
N VAL A 106 9.31 -6.75 21.41
CA VAL A 106 9.77 -6.60 20.03
C VAL A 106 9.89 -7.95 19.30
N CYS A 107 10.28 -9.01 20.00
CA CYS A 107 10.40 -10.33 19.41
C CYS A 107 9.02 -10.89 19.04
N SER A 108 8.03 -10.72 19.90
CA SER A 108 6.65 -11.10 19.64
C SER A 108 6.04 -10.30 18.47
N ASP A 109 6.27 -8.98 18.42
CA ASP A 109 5.78 -8.12 17.35
C ASP A 109 6.35 -8.54 15.99
N MET A 110 7.67 -8.75 15.90
CA MET A 110 8.33 -9.18 14.66
C MET A 110 7.93 -10.60 14.27
N SER A 111 7.90 -11.54 15.23
CA SER A 111 7.49 -12.92 14.97
C SER A 111 6.07 -13.01 14.43
N LEU A 112 5.10 -12.33 15.05
CA LEU A 112 3.70 -12.30 14.58
C LEU A 112 3.58 -11.73 13.17
N GLN A 113 4.29 -10.65 12.87
CA GLN A 113 4.27 -10.06 11.53
C GLN A 113 4.91 -11.00 10.50
N MET A 114 6.04 -11.62 10.81
CA MET A 114 6.72 -12.56 9.93
C MET A 114 5.89 -13.83 9.68
N ARG A 115 5.18 -14.37 10.68
CA ARG A 115 4.22 -15.48 10.51
C ARG A 115 3.11 -15.10 9.51
N ARG A 116 2.57 -13.86 9.59
CA ARG A 116 1.56 -13.36 8.65
C ARG A 116 2.12 -13.28 7.23
N LEU A 117 3.35 -12.79 7.08
CA LEU A 117 4.04 -12.76 5.78
C LEU A 117 4.23 -14.16 5.21
N ILE A 118 4.65 -15.12 6.03
CA ILE A 118 4.81 -16.53 5.62
C ILE A 118 3.48 -17.12 5.15
N ARG A 119 2.36 -16.84 5.83
CA ARG A 119 1.03 -17.27 5.38
C ARG A 119 0.68 -16.72 4.00
N ILE A 120 0.96 -15.43 3.76
CA ILE A 120 0.77 -14.83 2.44
C ILE A 120 1.65 -15.51 1.40
N PHE A 121 2.92 -15.74 1.68
CA PHE A 121 3.84 -16.40 0.75
C PHE A 121 3.45 -17.84 0.42
N ARG A 122 2.77 -18.54 1.33
CA ARG A 122 2.23 -19.89 1.11
C ARG A 122 0.88 -19.91 0.39
N SER A 123 0.22 -18.77 0.23
CA SER A 123 -1.06 -18.64 -0.48
C SER A 123 -0.85 -18.31 -1.97
N ASP A 124 -1.96 -18.24 -2.73
CA ASP A 124 -1.92 -17.78 -4.13
C ASP A 124 -1.35 -16.37 -4.29
N ARG A 125 -1.49 -15.53 -3.26
CA ARG A 125 -0.88 -14.18 -3.25
C ARG A 125 0.65 -14.26 -3.28
N GLY A 126 1.26 -15.30 -2.72
CA GLY A 126 2.70 -15.54 -2.82
C GLY A 126 3.16 -15.73 -4.26
N LYS A 127 2.37 -16.40 -5.11
CA LYS A 127 2.71 -16.56 -6.54
C LYS A 127 2.87 -15.20 -7.23
N ILE A 128 2.04 -14.22 -6.86
CA ILE A 128 2.13 -12.84 -7.39
C ILE A 128 3.48 -12.21 -6.98
N VAL A 129 3.84 -12.31 -5.71
CA VAL A 129 5.11 -11.76 -5.21
C VAL A 129 6.30 -12.43 -5.89
N ALA A 130 6.27 -13.77 -6.03
CA ALA A 130 7.33 -14.50 -6.72
C ALA A 130 7.48 -14.05 -8.18
N ALA A 131 6.36 -13.86 -8.90
CA ALA A 131 6.37 -13.38 -10.28
C ALA A 131 6.92 -11.94 -10.40
N LEU A 132 6.53 -11.04 -9.49
CA LEU A 132 7.04 -9.67 -9.44
C LEU A 132 8.55 -9.64 -9.19
N LEU A 133 9.05 -10.43 -8.25
CA LEU A 133 10.47 -10.50 -7.94
C LEU A 133 11.28 -11.14 -9.07
N ALA A 134 10.76 -12.21 -9.69
CA ALA A 134 11.42 -12.85 -10.83
C ALA A 134 11.49 -11.91 -12.05
N GLY A 135 10.38 -11.24 -12.40
CA GLY A 135 10.35 -10.24 -13.48
C GLY A 135 11.26 -9.05 -13.21
N GLY A 136 11.31 -8.61 -11.96
CA GLY A 136 12.14 -7.49 -11.55
C GLY A 136 13.66 -7.72 -11.65
N GLN A 137 14.11 -8.97 -11.84
CA GLN A 137 15.54 -9.23 -12.07
C GLN A 137 16.02 -8.77 -13.46
N SER A 138 15.10 -8.67 -14.41
CA SER A 138 15.38 -8.20 -15.78
C SER A 138 14.70 -6.86 -16.12
N ASP A 139 13.85 -6.35 -15.24
CA ASP A 139 13.07 -5.11 -15.42
C ASP A 139 13.32 -4.16 -14.25
N ALA A 140 14.15 -3.14 -14.49
CA ALA A 140 14.52 -2.16 -13.48
C ALA A 140 13.33 -1.31 -13.00
N GLU A 141 12.35 -1.01 -13.88
CA GLU A 141 11.17 -0.25 -13.49
C GLU A 141 10.26 -1.07 -12.57
N LEU A 142 10.11 -2.37 -12.89
CA LEU A 142 9.31 -3.28 -12.08
C LEU A 142 9.88 -3.45 -10.68
N ILE A 143 11.19 -3.68 -10.54
CA ILE A 143 11.80 -3.86 -9.21
C ILE A 143 11.80 -2.56 -8.42
N GLU A 144 11.98 -1.40 -9.06
CA GLU A 144 11.86 -0.11 -8.40
C GLU A 144 10.44 0.15 -7.91
N ALA A 145 9.43 -0.11 -8.73
CA ALA A 145 8.03 0.00 -8.34
C ALA A 145 7.70 -0.93 -7.14
N PHE A 146 8.26 -2.14 -7.12
CA PHE A 146 8.09 -3.07 -5.99
C PHE A 146 8.73 -2.52 -4.71
N ARG A 147 9.95 -1.98 -4.80
CA ARG A 147 10.63 -1.36 -3.67
C ARG A 147 9.83 -0.20 -3.10
N GLU A 148 9.45 0.75 -3.94
CA GLU A 148 8.78 1.98 -3.52
C GLU A 148 7.36 1.73 -2.98
N ARG A 149 6.58 0.85 -3.63
CA ARG A 149 5.16 0.69 -3.32
C ARG A 149 4.87 -0.40 -2.29
N PHE A 150 5.76 -1.39 -2.15
CA PHE A 150 5.56 -2.49 -1.21
C PHE A 150 6.67 -2.58 -0.16
N LEU A 151 7.95 -2.71 -0.57
CA LEU A 151 9.04 -3.05 0.35
C LEU A 151 9.33 -1.90 1.34
N PHE A 152 9.59 -0.69 0.85
CA PHE A 152 9.99 0.43 1.71
C PHE A 152 8.91 0.88 2.69
N PRO A 153 7.61 0.94 2.34
CA PRO A 153 6.56 1.18 3.33
C PRO A 153 6.54 0.16 4.47
N ARG A 154 6.73 -1.13 4.16
CA ARG A 154 6.80 -2.21 5.16
C ARG A 154 8.08 -2.11 6.00
N ARG A 155 9.22 -1.86 5.35
CA ARG A 155 10.48 -1.67 6.04
C ARG A 155 10.41 -0.51 7.03
N ARG A 156 9.78 0.63 6.67
CA ARG A 156 9.56 1.75 7.60
C ARG A 156 8.69 1.36 8.82
N GLN A 157 7.69 0.50 8.65
CA GLN A 157 6.90 0.00 9.78
C GLN A 157 7.73 -0.91 10.69
N ALA A 158 8.54 -1.79 10.10
CA ALA A 158 9.45 -2.66 10.83
C ALA A 158 10.49 -1.86 11.62
N TYR A 159 11.06 -0.81 11.03
CA TYR A 159 11.96 0.13 11.73
C TYR A 159 11.32 0.71 12.98
N ARG A 160 10.08 1.20 12.88
CA ARG A 160 9.35 1.76 14.02
C ARG A 160 9.15 0.71 15.11
N THR A 161 8.89 -0.53 14.74
CA THR A 161 8.74 -1.64 15.69
C THR A 161 10.05 -1.95 16.42
N LEU A 162 11.16 -2.04 15.69
CA LEU A 162 12.48 -2.23 16.28
C LEU A 162 12.89 -1.03 17.17
N GLN A 163 12.59 0.20 16.73
CA GLN A 163 12.86 1.40 17.53
C GLN A 163 12.11 1.38 18.85
N ARG A 164 10.82 0.97 18.88
CA ARG A 164 10.11 0.76 20.14
C ARG A 164 10.82 -0.25 21.06
N GLY A 165 11.41 -1.31 20.48
CA GLY A 165 12.22 -2.26 21.24
C GLY A 165 13.49 -1.65 21.83
N ILE A 166 14.15 -0.75 21.10
CA ILE A 166 15.28 0.04 21.62
C ILE A 166 14.82 0.96 22.75
N ASP A 167 13.73 1.68 22.56
CA ASP A 167 13.19 2.64 23.53
C ASP A 167 12.79 1.95 24.85
N ARG A 168 12.34 0.69 24.80
CA ARG A 168 12.03 -0.15 25.96
C ARG A 168 13.25 -0.86 26.56
N GLY A 169 14.43 -0.73 25.93
CA GLY A 169 15.65 -1.40 26.38
C GLY A 169 15.73 -2.89 26.03
N GLU A 170 14.90 -3.37 25.12
CA GLU A 170 14.91 -4.77 24.64
C GLU A 170 16.02 -5.01 23.63
N LEU A 171 16.46 -3.97 22.93
CA LEU A 171 17.57 -3.97 21.98
C LEU A 171 18.61 -2.92 22.36
N PRO A 172 19.89 -3.13 22.08
CA PRO A 172 20.94 -2.12 22.26
C PRO A 172 20.65 -0.85 21.47
N LYS A 173 21.05 0.32 22.03
CA LYS A 173 20.82 1.64 21.39
C LYS A 173 21.60 1.81 20.08
N ASP A 174 22.71 1.13 19.95
CA ASP A 174 23.61 1.13 18.80
C ASP A 174 23.32 0.01 17.80
N SER A 175 22.16 -0.63 17.89
CA SER A 175 21.74 -1.69 16.97
C SER A 175 21.69 -1.20 15.52
N ASP A 176 22.29 -1.96 14.61
CA ASP A 176 22.12 -1.75 13.17
C ASP A 176 20.78 -2.34 12.72
N LEU A 177 19.78 -1.46 12.58
CA LEU A 177 18.41 -1.86 12.23
C LEU A 177 18.29 -2.43 10.82
N ASP A 178 19.13 -1.99 9.87
CA ASP A 178 19.16 -2.55 8.52
C ASP A 178 19.64 -3.99 8.54
N LEU A 179 20.74 -4.25 9.23
CA LEU A 179 21.28 -5.60 9.37
C LEU A 179 20.30 -6.53 10.10
N ILE A 180 19.63 -6.04 11.15
CA ILE A 180 18.62 -6.81 11.86
C ILE A 180 17.47 -7.17 10.92
N LEU A 181 16.93 -6.20 10.14
CA LEU A 181 15.83 -6.46 9.22
C LEU A 181 16.24 -7.42 8.10
N ASP A 182 17.42 -7.27 7.54
CA ASP A 182 17.91 -8.17 6.50
C ASP A 182 18.12 -9.60 7.05
N SER A 183 18.58 -9.71 8.30
CA SER A 183 18.73 -11.00 8.99
C SER A 183 17.38 -11.66 9.32
N LEU A 184 16.35 -10.88 9.64
CA LEU A 184 15.01 -11.39 9.92
C LEU A 184 14.27 -11.85 8.65
N TYR A 185 14.30 -11.05 7.59
CA TYR A 185 13.51 -11.32 6.39
C TYR A 185 14.26 -12.12 5.32
N GLY A 186 15.57 -11.98 5.22
CA GLY A 186 16.38 -12.67 4.22
C GLY A 186 16.15 -14.18 4.17
N PRO A 187 16.18 -14.92 5.29
CA PRO A 187 15.93 -16.36 5.31
C PRO A 187 14.51 -16.73 4.85
N ILE A 188 13.50 -15.90 5.13
CA ILE A 188 12.13 -16.12 4.66
C ILE A 188 12.07 -16.03 3.14
N TYR A 189 12.62 -14.94 2.56
CA TYR A 189 12.67 -14.76 1.10
C TYR A 189 13.48 -15.86 0.43
N MET A 190 14.59 -16.31 1.04
CA MET A 190 15.38 -17.41 0.50
C MET A 190 14.57 -18.71 0.44
N ARG A 191 13.90 -19.11 1.53
CA ARG A 191 13.04 -20.32 1.51
C ARG A 191 11.84 -20.16 0.55
N PHE A 192 11.28 -18.97 0.47
CA PHE A 192 10.16 -18.68 -0.42
C PHE A 192 10.53 -18.81 -1.90
N LEU A 193 11.66 -18.21 -2.31
CA LEU A 193 12.07 -18.15 -3.71
C LEU A 193 12.79 -19.42 -4.16
N ILE A 194 13.70 -19.95 -3.36
CA ILE A 194 14.54 -21.11 -3.72
C ILE A 194 13.83 -22.42 -3.38
N ARG A 195 12.90 -22.45 -2.40
CA ARG A 195 12.12 -23.63 -1.99
C ARG A 195 12.96 -24.83 -1.55
N HIS A 196 14.18 -24.59 -1.04
CA HIS A 196 15.10 -25.63 -0.59
C HIS A 196 14.71 -26.25 0.74
N ALA A 197 13.85 -25.58 1.52
CA ALA A 197 13.38 -26.05 2.82
C ALA A 197 11.94 -25.59 3.06
N LYS A 198 11.27 -26.23 4.02
CA LYS A 198 9.91 -25.89 4.42
C LYS A 198 9.83 -24.46 4.95
N LEU A 199 8.85 -23.69 4.47
CA LEU A 199 8.53 -22.35 4.96
C LEU A 199 7.23 -22.43 5.77
N ASP A 200 7.33 -22.55 7.08
CA ASP A 200 6.19 -22.54 8.00
C ASP A 200 6.30 -21.42 9.04
N GLU A 201 5.23 -21.25 9.82
CA GLU A 201 5.14 -20.13 10.76
C GLU A 201 6.12 -20.25 11.93
N SER A 202 6.50 -21.50 12.33
CA SER A 202 7.48 -21.71 13.40
C SER A 202 8.87 -21.17 13.04
N PHE A 203 9.17 -21.14 11.74
CA PHE A 203 10.43 -20.58 11.24
C PHE A 203 10.60 -19.08 11.57
N ALA A 204 9.49 -18.33 11.65
CA ALA A 204 9.54 -16.93 12.10
C ALA A 204 10.04 -16.82 13.54
N ASP A 205 9.60 -17.73 14.42
CA ASP A 205 10.00 -17.73 15.83
C ASP A 205 11.47 -18.14 15.99
N GLU A 206 11.90 -19.12 15.21
CA GLU A 206 13.30 -19.55 15.18
C GLU A 206 14.22 -18.40 14.77
N ILE A 207 13.89 -17.69 13.68
CA ILE A 207 14.67 -16.52 13.22
C ILE A 207 14.69 -15.43 14.29
N CYS A 208 13.52 -15.06 14.84
CA CYS A 208 13.45 -14.03 15.90
C CYS A 208 14.27 -14.46 17.14
N GLY A 209 14.24 -15.74 17.49
CA GLY A 209 15.05 -16.28 18.58
C GLY A 209 16.55 -16.09 18.32
N VAL A 210 17.01 -16.40 17.14
CA VAL A 210 18.44 -16.26 16.77
C VAL A 210 18.85 -14.80 16.64
N VAL A 211 18.04 -13.97 15.96
CA VAL A 211 18.44 -12.59 15.61
C VAL A 211 18.22 -11.64 16.79
N LEU A 212 17.05 -11.67 17.44
CA LEU A 212 16.70 -10.66 18.43
C LEU A 212 17.08 -11.04 19.85
N LYS A 213 16.94 -12.34 20.25
CA LYS A 213 17.28 -12.76 21.62
C LYS A 213 18.79 -12.76 21.85
N ASN A 214 19.59 -13.13 20.86
CA ASN A 214 21.05 -13.09 20.96
C ASN A 214 21.57 -11.66 21.03
N ASN A 215 20.89 -10.69 20.43
CA ASN A 215 21.24 -9.26 20.53
C ASN A 215 20.87 -8.63 21.88
N ARG A 216 19.96 -9.22 22.68
CA ARG A 216 19.66 -8.77 24.05
C ARG A 216 20.84 -8.95 25.03
N GLY A 217 21.80 -9.83 24.73
CA GLY A 217 22.95 -10.15 25.58
C GLY A 217 24.29 -9.55 25.14
N ALA A 218 24.38 -9.00 23.95
CA ALA A 218 25.62 -8.45 23.41
C ALA A 218 25.80 -6.98 23.78
N GLY A 219 26.02 -6.71 25.07
CA GLY A 219 26.62 -5.45 25.48
C GLY A 219 28.00 -5.31 24.84
N SER A 220 28.15 -4.35 23.93
CA SER A 220 29.41 -3.78 23.44
C SER A 220 30.42 -4.77 22.84
N GLY A 221 30.04 -5.38 21.73
CA GLY A 221 31.02 -5.96 20.79
C GLY A 221 30.97 -5.17 19.49
N THR A 222 31.90 -4.25 19.32
CA THR A 222 32.01 -3.32 18.19
C THR A 222 32.13 -4.06 16.87
N LEU A 223 31.03 -4.29 16.16
CA LEU A 223 31.07 -4.57 14.73
C LEU A 223 31.37 -3.24 14.02
N LYS A 224 32.65 -3.08 13.62
CA LYS A 224 33.09 -1.93 12.86
C LYS A 224 32.20 -1.74 11.63
N LYS A 225 31.54 -0.58 11.55
CA LYS A 225 30.82 -0.05 10.41
C LYS A 225 31.65 -0.28 9.13
N ARG A 226 31.25 -1.20 8.29
CA ARG A 226 31.72 -1.24 6.91
C ARG A 226 30.92 -0.19 6.14
N LEU A 227 31.54 0.96 5.95
CA LEU A 227 31.08 1.97 4.99
C LEU A 227 31.08 1.33 3.59
N VAL A 228 29.91 1.18 3.00
CA VAL A 228 29.76 1.02 1.55
C VAL A 228 29.90 2.43 0.99
N PRO A 229 30.80 2.67 0.03
CA PRO A 229 30.88 3.98 -0.64
C PRO A 229 29.58 4.22 -1.40
N ALA A 230 29.02 5.41 -1.27
CA ALA A 230 28.01 5.91 -2.17
C ALA A 230 28.67 6.18 -3.53
N GLU A 231 28.23 5.48 -4.58
CA GLU A 231 28.35 5.87 -5.98
C GLU A 231 26.96 6.10 -6.56
#